data_42cb68dfe2807f2fa8700926e4d6b347
#
_entry.id   42cb68dfe2807f2fa8700926e4d6b347
#
_cell.length_a   1.000
_cell.length_b   1.000
_cell.length_c   1.000
_cell.angle_alpha   90.00
_cell.angle_beta   90.00
_cell.angle_gamma   90.00
#
_symmetry.space_group_name_H-M   'P 1'
#
loop_
_entity.id
_entity.type
_entity.pdbx_description
1 polymer ?
#
loop_
_entity_poly.entity_id
_entity_poly.type
_entity_poly.pdbx_seq_one_letter_code
_entity_poly.pdbx_strand_id
1 'polypeptide(L)'
;MSWASVAETRGLLVGALGGVIVNLLLGSGVLARKPSSVKKLLRAERVELVDPTGKSHAVLAVDGDGNPSLVFLGKTGSPVAAVMVESEGEPSIDLYDAHGKTRVALSLLANGEPSLDLYDPEGKTRVALNLLTGGEPSLDFYDANGKTRVTLHMVTSGEPSLNLYDAGEKHRAAFGLKAEGEPLLLLADKEEKVVWKVP
;
A
#
# COMPACT_ATOMS: atom_id res chain seq x y z
N MET A 1 16.69 15.81 37.83
CA MET A 1 17.45 14.78 37.11
C MET A 1 18.47 15.49 36.23
N SER A 2 19.78 15.19 36.38
CA SER A 2 20.83 15.87 35.62
C SER A 2 20.83 15.39 34.17
N TRP A 3 21.25 16.24 33.23
CA TRP A 3 21.37 15.91 31.80
C TRP A 3 22.21 14.65 31.53
N ALA A 4 23.09 14.29 32.42
CA ALA A 4 23.94 13.09 32.36
C ALA A 4 23.10 11.79 32.44
N SER A 5 22.05 11.74 33.28
CA SER A 5 21.23 10.54 33.44
C SER A 5 20.32 10.27 32.23
N VAL A 6 19.88 11.33 31.52
CA VAL A 6 19.09 11.22 30.31
C VAL A 6 19.96 10.78 29.12
N ALA A 7 21.19 11.22 29.06
CA ALA A 7 22.16 10.81 28.04
C ALA A 7 22.58 9.34 28.18
N GLU A 8 22.73 8.83 29.39
CA GLU A 8 23.05 7.42 29.64
C GLU A 8 21.91 6.49 29.27
N THR A 9 20.66 6.90 29.56
CA THR A 9 19.47 6.09 29.19
C THR A 9 19.27 6.06 27.68
N ARG A 10 19.52 7.18 26.98
CA ARG A 10 19.47 7.23 25.51
C ARG A 10 20.63 6.46 24.87
N GLY A 11 21.82 6.54 25.44
CA GLY A 11 22.98 5.78 24.97
C GLY A 11 22.77 4.26 25.08
N LEU A 12 22.09 3.79 26.13
CA LEU A 12 21.79 2.36 26.31
C LEU A 12 20.78 1.83 25.29
N LEU A 13 19.74 2.62 24.96
CA LEU A 13 18.76 2.28 23.93
C LEU A 13 19.38 2.24 22.53
N VAL A 14 20.23 3.21 22.22
CA VAL A 14 20.94 3.30 20.95
C VAL A 14 22.02 2.22 20.83
N GLY A 15 22.68 1.86 21.94
CA GLY A 15 23.62 0.73 21.99
C GLY A 15 22.96 -0.62 21.67
N ALA A 16 21.64 -0.74 21.91
CA ALA A 16 20.87 -1.93 21.53
C ALA A 16 20.57 -2.01 20.02
N LEU A 17 20.53 -0.85 19.32
CA LEU A 17 20.27 -0.76 17.88
C LEU A 17 21.50 -1.02 16.99
N GLY A 18 22.65 -1.30 17.57
CA GLY A 18 23.89 -1.55 16.84
C GLY A 18 24.77 -0.30 16.68
N GLY A 19 26.09 -0.49 16.77
CA GLY A 19 27.12 0.53 16.95
C GLY A 19 27.18 1.74 16.00
N VAL A 20 26.34 1.81 14.97
CA VAL A 20 26.35 2.92 14.01
C VAL A 20 25.71 4.19 14.59
N ILE A 21 24.70 4.07 15.44
CA ILE A 21 23.96 5.24 15.96
C ILE A 21 24.65 5.83 17.20
N VAL A 22 25.37 5.02 17.98
CA VAL A 22 26.15 5.50 19.13
C VAL A 22 27.27 6.47 18.72
N ASN A 23 27.88 6.25 17.52
CA ASN A 23 28.92 7.12 17.01
C ASN A 23 28.43 8.47 16.49
N LEU A 24 27.13 8.59 16.15
CA LEU A 24 26.53 9.84 15.69
C LEU A 24 26.09 10.77 16.83
N LEU A 25 25.86 10.23 18.04
CA LEU A 25 25.37 10.99 19.18
C LEU A 25 26.48 11.44 20.17
N LEU A 26 27.66 10.81 20.11
CA LEU A 26 28.79 11.17 20.93
C LEU A 26 29.72 12.07 20.13
N GLY A 27 29.49 13.38 20.19
CA GLY A 27 30.29 14.39 19.50
C GLY A 27 31.81 14.17 19.64
N SER A 28 32.55 14.66 18.67
CA SER A 28 33.99 14.64 18.44
C SER A 28 34.83 14.54 19.71
N GLY A 29 35.26 13.34 20.08
CA GLY A 29 36.18 13.16 21.21
C GLY A 29 36.26 11.76 21.79
N VAL A 30 35.46 10.80 21.33
CA VAL A 30 35.55 9.43 21.80
C VAL A 30 36.58 8.68 20.96
N LEU A 31 37.72 8.39 21.55
CA LEU A 31 38.68 7.41 21.02
C LEU A 31 37.91 6.16 20.60
N ALA A 32 38.05 5.76 19.32
CA ALA A 32 37.45 4.60 18.77
C ALA A 32 37.72 3.35 19.62
N ARG A 33 36.84 3.07 20.58
CA ARG A 33 36.81 1.75 21.20
C ARG A 33 36.41 0.77 20.08
N LYS A 34 37.27 -0.18 19.77
CA LYS A 34 36.92 -1.33 18.94
C LYS A 34 35.56 -1.88 19.44
N PRO A 35 34.51 -1.97 18.61
CA PRO A 35 33.24 -2.54 19.04
C PRO A 35 33.51 -3.97 19.46
N SER A 36 33.46 -4.25 20.75
CA SER A 36 33.84 -5.54 21.33
C SER A 36 32.80 -6.67 21.04
N SER A 37 31.65 -6.34 20.51
CA SER A 37 30.71 -7.31 19.87
C SER A 37 29.58 -6.55 19.17
N VAL A 38 29.44 -6.73 17.88
CA VAL A 38 28.21 -6.34 17.16
C VAL A 38 27.12 -7.35 17.57
N LYS A 39 26.08 -6.89 18.25
CA LYS A 39 24.89 -7.73 18.46
C LYS A 39 24.29 -8.00 17.11
N LYS A 40 24.29 -9.26 16.68
CA LYS A 40 23.73 -9.69 15.40
C LYS A 40 22.19 -9.74 15.37
N LEU A 41 21.53 -9.49 16.53
CA LEU A 41 20.09 -9.56 16.69
C LEU A 41 19.63 -8.43 17.62
N LEU A 42 18.65 -7.65 17.14
CA LEU A 42 17.82 -6.74 17.93
C LEU A 42 16.44 -7.38 18.11
N ARG A 43 15.96 -7.42 19.36
CA ARG A 43 14.56 -7.76 19.67
C ARG A 43 13.93 -6.55 20.34
N ALA A 44 12.87 -6.02 19.75
CA ALA A 44 12.13 -4.87 20.24
C ALA A 44 10.66 -5.00 19.80
N GLU A 45 9.74 -4.56 20.65
CA GLU A 45 8.33 -4.44 20.30
C GLU A 45 8.07 -3.19 19.45
N ARG A 46 8.94 -2.16 19.62
CA ARG A 46 8.83 -0.88 18.91
C ARG A 46 10.20 -0.24 18.70
N VAL A 47 10.41 0.32 17.53
CA VAL A 47 11.59 1.13 17.16
C VAL A 47 11.11 2.44 16.56
N GLU A 48 11.64 3.58 17.00
CA GLU A 48 11.28 4.89 16.47
C GLU A 48 12.51 5.60 15.91
N LEU A 49 12.35 6.23 14.74
CA LEU A 49 13.27 7.23 14.23
C LEU A 49 12.80 8.59 14.70
N VAL A 50 13.60 9.25 15.52
CA VAL A 50 13.29 10.55 16.10
C VAL A 50 14.32 11.60 15.67
N ASP A 51 13.86 12.85 15.54
CA ASP A 51 14.76 13.99 15.34
C ASP A 51 15.42 14.44 16.67
N PRO A 52 16.33 15.43 16.64
CA PRO A 52 17.00 15.93 17.87
C PRO A 52 16.05 16.52 18.91
N THR A 53 14.81 16.85 18.54
CA THR A 53 13.77 17.34 19.47
C THR A 53 13.01 16.21 20.14
N GLY A 54 13.20 14.96 19.69
CA GLY A 54 12.49 13.78 20.17
C GLY A 54 11.17 13.50 19.41
N LYS A 55 10.91 14.22 18.31
CA LYS A 55 9.74 14.00 17.48
C LYS A 55 9.97 12.77 16.60
N SER A 56 9.00 11.85 16.59
CA SER A 56 9.02 10.66 15.74
C SER A 56 8.75 10.99 14.26
N HIS A 57 9.52 10.39 13.37
CA HIS A 57 9.39 10.48 11.91
C HIS A 57 9.09 9.13 11.25
N ALA A 58 9.47 8.03 11.89
CA ALA A 58 9.05 6.70 11.48
C ALA A 58 8.96 5.76 12.68
N VAL A 59 8.11 4.76 12.58
CA VAL A 59 7.85 3.77 13.63
C VAL A 59 7.82 2.38 12.99
N LEU A 60 8.64 1.46 13.49
CA LEU A 60 8.52 0.03 13.25
C LEU A 60 7.98 -0.59 14.55
N ALA A 61 6.83 -1.22 14.49
CA ALA A 61 6.18 -1.79 15.67
C ALA A 61 5.36 -3.04 15.33
N VAL A 62 5.00 -3.78 16.36
CA VAL A 62 4.01 -4.85 16.31
C VAL A 62 2.83 -4.38 17.15
N ASP A 63 1.60 -4.50 16.64
CA ASP A 63 0.40 -4.13 17.38
C ASP A 63 -0.01 -5.19 18.42
N GLY A 64 -1.14 -4.95 19.13
CA GLY A 64 -1.63 -5.86 20.17
C GLY A 64 -2.09 -7.23 19.65
N ASP A 65 -2.37 -7.35 18.37
CA ASP A 65 -2.81 -8.59 17.70
C ASP A 65 -1.64 -9.33 17.03
N GLY A 66 -0.43 -8.76 17.08
CA GLY A 66 0.78 -9.35 16.54
C GLY A 66 1.14 -8.92 15.12
N ASN A 67 0.44 -7.94 14.54
CA ASN A 67 0.67 -7.48 13.17
C ASN A 67 1.82 -6.46 13.11
N PRO A 68 2.87 -6.70 12.32
CA PRO A 68 3.98 -5.77 12.17
C PRO A 68 3.64 -4.63 11.21
N SER A 69 4.14 -3.43 11.51
CA SER A 69 4.04 -2.28 10.62
C SER A 69 5.29 -1.39 10.66
N LEU A 70 5.63 -0.79 9.52
CA LEU A 70 6.56 0.32 9.38
C LEU A 70 5.78 1.53 8.88
N VAL A 71 5.64 2.55 9.71
CA VAL A 71 4.86 3.76 9.42
C VAL A 71 5.80 4.96 9.31
N PHE A 72 5.67 5.75 8.25
CA PHE A 72 6.31 7.04 8.09
C PHE A 72 5.34 8.15 8.49
N LEU A 73 5.82 9.11 9.27
CA LEU A 73 5.03 10.21 9.80
C LEU A 73 5.38 11.53 9.11
N GLY A 74 4.36 12.26 8.72
CA GLY A 74 4.47 13.59 8.16
C GLY A 74 4.82 14.65 9.21
N LYS A 75 4.88 15.91 8.77
CA LYS A 75 5.22 17.06 9.65
C LYS A 75 4.24 17.22 10.82
N THR A 76 2.99 16.85 10.67
CA THR A 76 1.94 16.91 11.69
C THR A 76 1.98 15.75 12.68
N GLY A 77 2.77 14.70 12.40
CA GLY A 77 2.78 13.45 13.16
C GLY A 77 1.75 12.42 12.67
N SER A 78 0.97 12.76 11.62
CA SER A 78 0.05 11.82 10.99
C SER A 78 0.79 10.89 10.03
N PRO A 79 0.36 9.63 9.84
CA PRO A 79 0.88 8.74 8.82
C PRO A 79 0.83 9.38 7.43
N VAL A 80 1.88 9.18 6.63
CA VAL A 80 1.94 9.56 5.20
C VAL A 80 2.23 8.36 4.31
N ALA A 81 2.87 7.32 4.85
CA ALA A 81 3.08 6.03 4.19
C ALA A 81 3.21 4.93 5.22
N ALA A 82 2.80 3.71 4.89
CA ALA A 82 3.00 2.53 5.71
C ALA A 82 3.31 1.29 4.86
N VAL A 83 4.05 0.36 5.45
CA VAL A 83 4.15 -1.04 5.03
C VAL A 83 3.67 -1.87 6.21
N MET A 84 2.66 -2.69 6.04
CA MET A 84 2.03 -3.41 7.15
C MET A 84 1.53 -4.79 6.75
N VAL A 85 1.23 -5.58 7.76
CA VAL A 85 0.44 -6.80 7.63
C VAL A 85 -0.89 -6.52 8.32
N GLU A 86 -1.98 -6.67 7.58
CA GLU A 86 -3.35 -6.49 8.08
C GLU A 86 -3.76 -7.64 9.01
N SER A 87 -4.92 -7.49 9.67
CA SER A 87 -5.41 -8.42 10.70
C SER A 87 -5.57 -9.88 10.26
N GLU A 88 -5.79 -10.11 8.97
CA GLU A 88 -5.94 -11.46 8.41
C GLU A 88 -4.66 -11.98 7.75
N GLY A 89 -3.54 -11.23 7.91
CA GLY A 89 -2.23 -11.61 7.40
C GLY A 89 -1.92 -11.07 6.01
N GLU A 90 -2.78 -10.23 5.45
CA GLU A 90 -2.55 -9.60 4.15
C GLU A 90 -1.49 -8.50 4.23
N PRO A 91 -0.44 -8.55 3.40
CA PRO A 91 0.53 -7.48 3.35
C PRO A 91 0.01 -6.30 2.53
N SER A 92 0.26 -5.06 3.00
CA SER A 92 -0.06 -3.85 2.25
C SER A 92 1.05 -2.79 2.29
N ILE A 93 1.02 -1.92 1.27
CA ILE A 93 1.79 -0.67 1.21
C ILE A 93 0.79 0.45 0.94
N ASP A 94 0.66 1.37 1.89
CA ASP A 94 -0.34 2.42 1.84
C ASP A 94 0.29 3.81 1.79
N LEU A 95 -0.34 4.71 1.01
CA LEU A 95 -0.07 6.14 1.02
C LEU A 95 -1.31 6.88 1.51
N TYR A 96 -1.09 7.85 2.42
CA TYR A 96 -2.15 8.60 3.07
C TYR A 96 -2.12 10.08 2.69
N ASP A 97 -3.28 10.71 2.64
CA ASP A 97 -3.37 12.15 2.52
C ASP A 97 -3.12 12.87 3.88
N ALA A 98 -3.17 14.20 3.85
CA ALA A 98 -2.94 15.02 5.05
C ALA A 98 -3.99 14.81 6.16
N HIS A 99 -5.11 14.17 5.87
CA HIS A 99 -6.18 13.83 6.82
C HIS A 99 -6.06 12.40 7.34
N GLY A 100 -5.01 11.66 6.94
CA GLY A 100 -4.77 10.27 7.34
C GLY A 100 -5.67 9.26 6.62
N LYS A 101 -6.28 9.64 5.50
CA LYS A 101 -7.06 8.72 4.66
C LYS A 101 -6.17 8.06 3.63
N THR A 102 -6.31 6.76 3.46
CA THR A 102 -5.64 6.00 2.40
C THR A 102 -6.06 6.54 1.03
N ARG A 103 -5.08 6.82 0.18
CA ARG A 103 -5.27 7.30 -1.19
C ARG A 103 -4.73 6.32 -2.22
N VAL A 104 -3.78 5.52 -1.85
CA VAL A 104 -3.21 4.43 -2.65
C VAL A 104 -2.98 3.25 -1.73
N ALA A 105 -3.39 2.06 -2.13
CA ALA A 105 -3.02 0.81 -1.49
C ALA A 105 -2.48 -0.18 -2.54
N LEU A 106 -1.37 -0.83 -2.23
CA LEU A 106 -0.86 -2.00 -2.94
C LEU A 106 -0.91 -3.16 -1.95
N SER A 107 -1.69 -4.19 -2.22
CA SER A 107 -1.92 -5.29 -1.30
C SER A 107 -1.96 -6.66 -1.98
N LEU A 108 -1.79 -7.70 -1.18
CA LEU A 108 -2.26 -9.04 -1.53
C LEU A 108 -3.52 -9.30 -0.70
N LEU A 109 -4.60 -9.66 -1.36
CA LEU A 109 -5.84 -10.05 -0.71
C LEU A 109 -5.71 -11.44 -0.07
N ALA A 110 -6.66 -11.84 0.79
CA ALA A 110 -6.64 -13.13 1.51
C ALA A 110 -6.55 -14.35 0.57
N ASN A 111 -7.05 -14.25 -0.66
CA ASN A 111 -6.94 -15.27 -1.68
C ASN A 111 -5.59 -15.23 -2.46
N GLY A 112 -4.67 -14.31 -2.10
CA GLY A 112 -3.37 -14.11 -2.74
C GLY A 112 -3.38 -13.26 -4.00
N GLU A 113 -4.52 -12.69 -4.39
CA GLU A 113 -4.63 -11.79 -5.53
C GLU A 113 -3.96 -10.44 -5.25
N PRO A 114 -3.03 -9.96 -6.09
CA PRO A 114 -2.48 -8.62 -5.95
C PRO A 114 -3.48 -7.56 -6.43
N SER A 115 -3.57 -6.45 -5.68
CA SER A 115 -4.39 -5.29 -6.00
C SER A 115 -3.60 -4.00 -5.84
N LEU A 116 -3.80 -3.06 -6.76
CA LEU A 116 -3.40 -1.66 -6.62
C LEU A 116 -4.65 -0.79 -6.73
N ASP A 117 -5.03 -0.17 -5.61
CA ASP A 117 -6.24 0.63 -5.51
C ASP A 117 -5.94 2.12 -5.33
N LEU A 118 -6.70 2.96 -6.04
CA LEU A 118 -6.71 4.41 -5.88
C LEU A 118 -8.05 4.85 -5.29
N TYR A 119 -7.99 5.63 -4.20
CA TYR A 119 -9.17 6.07 -3.46
C TYR A 119 -9.43 7.57 -3.61
N ASP A 120 -10.70 7.96 -3.62
CA ASP A 120 -11.11 9.35 -3.52
C ASP A 120 -11.00 9.88 -2.06
N PRO A 121 -11.23 11.19 -1.82
CA PRO A 121 -11.16 11.75 -0.46
C PRO A 121 -12.19 11.14 0.51
N GLU A 122 -13.25 10.55 0.02
CA GLU A 122 -14.29 9.86 0.80
C GLU A 122 -13.89 8.43 1.17
N GLY A 123 -12.76 7.91 0.61
CA GLY A 123 -12.25 6.56 0.85
C GLY A 123 -12.91 5.50 -0.04
N LYS A 124 -13.54 5.91 -1.16
CA LYS A 124 -14.08 4.98 -2.14
C LYS A 124 -13.06 4.67 -3.20
N THR A 125 -12.94 3.40 -3.58
CA THR A 125 -12.11 2.98 -4.71
C THR A 125 -12.63 3.63 -5.99
N ARG A 126 -11.71 4.24 -6.75
CA ARG A 126 -12.01 4.89 -8.05
C ARG A 126 -11.31 4.17 -9.20
N VAL A 127 -10.19 3.55 -8.92
CA VAL A 127 -9.44 2.74 -9.87
C VAL A 127 -8.91 1.53 -9.12
N ALA A 128 -9.03 0.34 -9.70
CA ALA A 128 -8.40 -0.88 -9.23
C ALA A 128 -7.66 -1.57 -10.38
N LEU A 129 -6.41 -1.97 -10.14
CA LEU A 129 -5.63 -2.84 -11.01
C LEU A 129 -5.38 -4.14 -10.28
N ASN A 130 -5.91 -5.25 -10.80
CA ASN A 130 -5.90 -6.54 -10.15
C ASN A 130 -5.32 -7.63 -11.05
N LEU A 131 -4.79 -8.69 -10.43
CA LEU A 131 -4.74 -10.01 -11.06
C LEU A 131 -5.77 -10.89 -10.35
N LEU A 132 -6.73 -11.42 -11.09
CA LEU A 132 -7.76 -12.30 -10.56
C LEU A 132 -7.19 -13.71 -10.26
N THR A 133 -7.98 -14.58 -9.62
CA THR A 133 -7.56 -15.92 -9.18
C THR A 133 -6.96 -16.78 -10.30
N GLY A 134 -7.39 -16.58 -11.54
CA GLY A 134 -6.81 -17.23 -12.72
C GLY A 134 -5.55 -16.55 -13.29
N GLY A 135 -5.13 -15.40 -12.71
CA GLY A 135 -4.01 -14.59 -13.18
C GLY A 135 -4.38 -13.59 -14.28
N GLU A 136 -5.66 -13.45 -14.60
CA GLU A 136 -6.14 -12.49 -15.59
C GLU A 136 -5.99 -11.05 -15.06
N PRO A 137 -5.33 -10.15 -15.80
CA PRO A 137 -5.25 -8.75 -15.41
C PRO A 137 -6.57 -8.01 -15.67
N SER A 138 -6.99 -7.18 -14.71
CA SER A 138 -8.13 -6.26 -14.83
C SER A 138 -7.75 -4.87 -14.36
N LEU A 139 -8.20 -3.85 -15.11
CA LEU A 139 -8.16 -2.45 -14.72
C LEU A 139 -9.58 -1.91 -14.72
N ASP A 140 -10.08 -1.57 -13.53
CA ASP A 140 -11.46 -1.19 -13.31
C ASP A 140 -11.56 0.29 -12.88
N PHE A 141 -12.55 1.00 -13.41
CA PHE A 141 -12.88 2.38 -13.03
C PHE A 141 -14.28 2.43 -12.44
N TYR A 142 -14.40 3.10 -11.29
CA TYR A 142 -15.65 3.24 -10.56
C TYR A 142 -16.11 4.69 -10.50
N ASP A 143 -17.43 4.90 -10.52
CA ASP A 143 -18.02 6.21 -10.27
C ASP A 143 -18.03 6.56 -8.76
N ALA A 144 -18.52 7.75 -8.40
CA ALA A 144 -18.59 8.21 -7.02
C ALA A 144 -19.54 7.37 -6.13
N ASN A 145 -20.37 6.52 -6.71
CA ASN A 145 -21.26 5.60 -5.99
C ASN A 145 -20.65 4.20 -5.83
N GLY A 146 -19.40 3.99 -6.31
CA GLY A 146 -18.74 2.69 -6.31
C GLY A 146 -19.21 1.74 -7.40
N LYS A 147 -19.92 2.27 -8.44
CA LYS A 147 -20.41 1.50 -9.57
C LYS A 147 -19.34 1.39 -10.64
N THR A 148 -19.12 0.18 -11.14
CA THR A 148 -18.21 -0.07 -12.27
C THR A 148 -18.68 0.67 -13.52
N ARG A 149 -17.78 1.42 -14.14
CA ARG A 149 -18.08 2.21 -15.35
C ARG A 149 -17.24 1.77 -16.54
N VAL A 150 -16.04 1.33 -16.31
CA VAL A 150 -15.12 0.85 -17.33
C VAL A 150 -14.36 -0.34 -16.76
N THR A 151 -14.21 -1.40 -17.56
CA THR A 151 -13.24 -2.47 -17.29
C THR A 151 -12.37 -2.68 -18.52
N LEU A 152 -11.06 -2.77 -18.32
CA LEU A 152 -10.11 -3.29 -19.30
C LEU A 152 -9.51 -4.55 -18.72
N HIS A 153 -9.77 -5.70 -19.31
CA HIS A 153 -9.34 -6.97 -18.79
C HIS A 153 -8.95 -7.95 -19.91
N MET A 154 -8.25 -8.98 -19.53
CA MET A 154 -8.09 -10.17 -20.35
C MET A 154 -8.94 -11.29 -19.77
N VAL A 155 -9.65 -12.04 -20.62
CA VAL A 155 -10.35 -13.25 -20.17
C VAL A 155 -9.37 -14.42 -20.08
N THR A 156 -9.77 -15.50 -19.41
CA THR A 156 -8.92 -16.69 -19.15
C THR A 156 -8.27 -17.28 -20.40
N SER A 157 -8.93 -17.19 -21.54
CA SER A 157 -8.39 -17.61 -22.84
C SER A 157 -7.41 -16.61 -23.48
N GLY A 158 -7.21 -15.43 -22.87
CA GLY A 158 -6.21 -14.42 -23.24
C GLY A 158 -6.72 -13.29 -24.13
N GLU A 159 -7.99 -13.25 -24.45
CA GLU A 159 -8.56 -12.18 -25.30
C GLU A 159 -8.74 -10.89 -24.48
N PRO A 160 -8.25 -9.73 -24.97
CA PRO A 160 -8.46 -8.44 -24.33
C PRO A 160 -9.86 -7.90 -24.59
N SER A 161 -10.45 -7.25 -23.58
CA SER A 161 -11.74 -6.58 -23.69
C SER A 161 -11.77 -5.28 -22.89
N LEU A 162 -12.24 -4.21 -23.53
CA LEU A 162 -12.63 -2.95 -22.90
C LEU A 162 -14.16 -2.90 -22.87
N ASN A 163 -14.74 -2.79 -21.67
CA ASN A 163 -16.19 -2.76 -21.49
C ASN A 163 -16.61 -1.44 -20.84
N LEU A 164 -17.74 -0.90 -21.29
CA LEU A 164 -18.35 0.30 -20.76
C LEU A 164 -19.72 -0.02 -20.18
N TYR A 165 -20.00 0.51 -18.99
CA TYR A 165 -21.25 0.30 -18.26
C TYR A 165 -21.95 1.63 -17.95
N ASP A 166 -23.27 1.61 -17.92
CA ASP A 166 -24.05 2.75 -17.46
C ASP A 166 -24.10 2.85 -15.92
N ALA A 167 -24.82 3.85 -15.41
CA ALA A 167 -24.96 4.07 -13.97
C ALA A 167 -25.71 2.93 -13.24
N GLY A 168 -26.40 2.07 -13.95
CA GLY A 168 -27.04 0.87 -13.44
C GLY A 168 -26.18 -0.39 -13.56
N GLU A 169 -24.87 -0.24 -13.94
CA GLU A 169 -23.94 -1.34 -14.22
C GLU A 169 -24.38 -2.25 -15.36
N LYS A 170 -25.20 -1.71 -16.28
CA LYS A 170 -25.60 -2.41 -17.48
C LYS A 170 -24.57 -2.21 -18.57
N HIS A 171 -24.23 -3.31 -19.24
CA HIS A 171 -23.24 -3.30 -20.32
C HIS A 171 -23.77 -2.50 -21.53
N ARG A 172 -22.98 -1.55 -22.01
CA ARG A 172 -23.34 -0.62 -23.10
C ARG A 172 -22.46 -0.72 -24.31
N ALA A 173 -21.19 -1.01 -24.12
CA ALA A 173 -20.26 -1.17 -25.22
C ALA A 173 -19.13 -2.12 -24.84
N ALA A 174 -18.64 -2.87 -25.81
CA ALA A 174 -17.40 -3.63 -25.74
C ALA A 174 -16.53 -3.37 -26.96
N PHE A 175 -15.23 -3.31 -26.72
CA PHE A 175 -14.20 -3.32 -27.76
C PHE A 175 -13.10 -4.30 -27.35
N GLY A 176 -12.76 -5.24 -28.23
CA GLY A 176 -11.79 -6.27 -27.90
C GLY A 176 -11.56 -7.26 -29.03
N LEU A 177 -11.11 -8.43 -28.66
CA LEU A 177 -10.95 -9.56 -29.55
C LEU A 177 -11.81 -10.73 -29.07
N LYS A 178 -12.31 -11.53 -29.99
CA LYS A 178 -12.85 -12.86 -29.73
C LYS A 178 -11.73 -13.90 -29.79
N ALA A 179 -12.07 -15.17 -29.50
CA ALA A 179 -11.20 -16.29 -29.81
C ALA A 179 -10.74 -16.23 -31.29
N GLU A 180 -9.51 -16.70 -31.53
CA GLU A 180 -8.87 -16.68 -32.86
C GLU A 180 -8.52 -15.27 -33.37
N GLY A 181 -8.62 -14.22 -32.52
CA GLY A 181 -8.17 -12.86 -32.84
C GLY A 181 -9.16 -12.03 -33.67
N GLU A 182 -10.37 -12.48 -33.86
CA GLU A 182 -11.40 -11.67 -34.52
C GLU A 182 -11.75 -10.41 -33.72
N PRO A 183 -11.82 -9.23 -34.37
CA PRO A 183 -12.19 -8.01 -33.67
C PRO A 183 -13.65 -8.06 -33.18
N LEU A 184 -13.88 -7.52 -31.97
CA LEU A 184 -15.19 -7.32 -31.38
C LEU A 184 -15.41 -5.85 -31.17
N LEU A 185 -16.50 -5.31 -31.72
CA LEU A 185 -17.06 -4.02 -31.33
C LEU A 185 -18.57 -4.21 -31.20
N LEU A 186 -19.10 -3.88 -30.01
CA LEU A 186 -20.49 -4.09 -29.67
C LEU A 186 -21.06 -2.85 -29.01
N LEU A 187 -22.24 -2.46 -29.41
CA LEU A 187 -23.06 -1.46 -28.72
C LEU A 187 -24.42 -2.08 -28.34
N ALA A 188 -24.88 -1.77 -27.13
CA ALA A 188 -26.17 -2.25 -26.61
C ALA A 188 -27.03 -1.06 -26.14
N ASP A 189 -28.35 -1.22 -26.32
CA ASP A 189 -29.36 -0.28 -25.85
C ASP A 189 -29.59 -0.41 -24.32
N LYS A 190 -30.53 0.37 -23.79
CA LYS A 190 -30.84 0.39 -22.35
C LYS A 190 -31.44 -0.94 -21.83
N GLU A 191 -31.96 -1.77 -22.67
CA GLU A 191 -32.43 -3.12 -22.39
C GLU A 191 -31.34 -4.19 -22.57
N GLU A 192 -30.08 -3.80 -22.80
CA GLU A 192 -28.90 -4.66 -23.06
C GLU A 192 -29.00 -5.45 -24.37
N LYS A 193 -29.90 -5.06 -25.26
CA LYS A 193 -30.01 -5.62 -26.59
C LYS A 193 -28.95 -5.04 -27.51
N VAL A 194 -28.20 -5.89 -28.19
CA VAL A 194 -27.19 -5.46 -29.16
C VAL A 194 -27.87 -4.73 -30.32
N VAL A 195 -27.52 -3.44 -30.47
CA VAL A 195 -28.05 -2.60 -31.56
C VAL A 195 -27.03 -2.43 -32.68
N TRP A 196 -25.77 -2.70 -32.42
CA TRP A 196 -24.71 -2.68 -33.42
C TRP A 196 -23.52 -3.55 -32.98
N LYS A 197 -22.97 -4.28 -33.94
CA LYS A 197 -21.74 -5.09 -33.75
C LYS A 197 -21.01 -5.22 -35.08
N VAL A 198 -19.67 -5.30 -35.00
CA VAL A 198 -18.86 -5.75 -36.13
C VAL A 198 -19.03 -7.27 -36.27
N PRO A 199 -19.08 -7.78 -37.47
CA PRO A 199 -19.25 -9.23 -37.72
C PRO A 199 -18.11 -10.04 -37.09
#